data_199060dfa393d344c3baa66c5b85dca3
#
_entry.id   199060dfa393d344c3baa66c5b85dca3
#
_cell.length_a   1.000
_cell.length_b   1.000
_cell.length_c   1.000
_cell.angle_alpha   90.00
_cell.angle_beta   90.00
_cell.angle_gamma   90.00
#
_symmetry.space_group_name_H-M   'P 1'
#
loop_
_entity.id
_entity.type
_entity.pdbx_description
1 polymer ?
#
loop_
_entity_poly.entity_id
_entity_poly.type
_entity_poly.pdbx_seq_one_letter_code
_entity_poly.pdbx_strand_id
1 'polypeptide(L)'
;MNLQKILTRFESVANEWLLSLDTYSEEQFTKKPDADSWSIGQAYNHLIAGTNRFHLQHIGLCLDGKGKEMKGGKKFPGKFVFLTGSFPAAKIKVPPSEAYTPKQPAGIAEMRSGLTQLMEKMRETSAKIAAASDSMKTEHPAFGYLNAHEWFAMIEMHFRHHLRQKKRLDQFLDIK
;
A
#
# COMPACT_ATOMS: atom_id res chain seq x y z
N MET A 1 -14.99 1.28 12.55
CA MET A 1 -13.53 1.35 12.37
C MET A 1 -13.05 2.75 12.77
N ASN A 2 -11.94 2.90 13.51
CA ASN A 2 -11.47 4.24 13.94
C ASN A 2 -10.50 4.81 12.89
N LEU A 3 -10.99 5.72 12.04
CA LEU A 3 -10.23 6.33 10.94
C LEU A 3 -9.01 7.10 11.40
N GLN A 4 -9.14 7.89 12.49
CA GLN A 4 -8.02 8.66 13.03
C GLN A 4 -6.87 7.75 13.45
N LYS A 5 -7.18 6.63 14.12
CA LYS A 5 -6.17 5.65 14.51
C LYS A 5 -5.48 4.99 13.32
N ILE A 6 -6.24 4.73 12.23
CA ILE A 6 -5.67 4.17 10.99
C ILE A 6 -4.75 5.19 10.33
N LEU A 7 -5.20 6.44 10.21
CA LEU A 7 -4.40 7.52 9.63
C LEU A 7 -3.08 7.71 10.40
N THR A 8 -3.14 7.81 11.73
CA THR A 8 -1.93 7.94 12.57
C THR A 8 -0.96 6.77 12.36
N ARG A 9 -1.46 5.53 12.26
CA ARG A 9 -0.61 4.36 11.97
C ARG A 9 -0.03 4.40 10.57
N PHE A 10 -0.82 4.84 9.58
CA PHE A 10 -0.33 5.03 8.23
C PHE A 10 0.78 6.09 8.18
N GLU A 11 0.57 7.23 8.81
CA GLU A 11 1.57 8.30 8.88
C GLU A 11 2.86 7.82 9.56
N SER A 12 2.75 7.04 10.62
CA SER A 12 3.90 6.45 11.31
C SER A 12 4.71 5.54 10.37
N VAL A 13 4.05 4.60 9.68
CA VAL A 13 4.76 3.68 8.76
C VAL A 13 5.25 4.40 7.50
N ALA A 14 4.50 5.37 6.98
CA ALA A 14 4.94 6.17 5.83
C ALA A 14 6.15 7.04 6.15
N ASN A 15 6.22 7.61 7.35
CA ASN A 15 7.40 8.33 7.84
C ASN A 15 8.62 7.41 7.99
N GLU A 16 8.46 6.17 8.43
CA GLU A 16 9.56 5.19 8.45
C GLU A 16 10.12 4.96 7.03
N TRP A 17 9.25 4.79 6.03
CA TRP A 17 9.65 4.72 4.63
C TRP A 17 10.32 6.02 4.16
N LEU A 18 9.78 7.18 4.51
CA LEU A 18 10.30 8.49 4.10
C LEU A 18 11.72 8.75 4.64
N LEU A 19 11.93 8.51 5.94
CA LEU A 19 13.23 8.68 6.58
C LEU A 19 14.28 7.71 6.04
N SER A 20 13.87 6.49 5.71
CA SER A 20 14.78 5.50 5.13
C SER A 20 15.34 5.90 3.76
N LEU A 21 14.71 6.83 3.04
CA LEU A 21 15.26 7.33 1.76
C LEU A 21 16.63 8.00 1.92
N ASP A 22 16.93 8.54 3.10
CA ASP A 22 18.22 9.20 3.39
C ASP A 22 19.38 8.20 3.58
N THR A 23 19.07 6.91 3.71
CA THR A 23 20.08 5.86 3.93
C THR A 23 20.59 5.21 2.65
N TYR A 24 19.95 5.47 1.50
CA TYR A 24 20.32 4.85 0.22
C TYR A 24 21.09 5.80 -0.69
N SER A 25 22.10 5.26 -1.40
CA SER A 25 22.61 5.90 -2.62
C SER A 25 21.69 5.58 -3.81
N GLU A 26 21.76 6.38 -4.89
CA GLU A 26 20.99 6.10 -6.12
C GLU A 26 21.34 4.74 -6.74
N GLU A 27 22.60 4.31 -6.62
CA GLU A 27 23.04 2.98 -7.05
C GLU A 27 22.38 1.88 -6.24
N GLN A 28 22.41 1.97 -4.89
CA GLN A 28 21.75 1.03 -4.00
C GLN A 28 20.25 0.99 -4.25
N PHE A 29 19.64 2.15 -4.56
CA PHE A 29 18.20 2.27 -4.76
C PHE A 29 17.67 1.51 -5.96
N THR A 30 18.52 1.31 -6.98
CA THR A 30 18.19 0.57 -8.21
C THR A 30 18.66 -0.87 -8.20
N LYS A 31 19.58 -1.24 -7.29
CA LYS A 31 20.21 -2.56 -7.23
C LYS A 31 19.20 -3.65 -6.83
N LYS A 32 19.20 -4.75 -7.57
CA LYS A 32 18.34 -5.90 -7.35
C LYS A 32 19.14 -7.07 -6.77
N PRO A 33 18.56 -7.86 -5.85
CA PRO A 33 19.20 -9.09 -5.37
C PRO A 33 19.44 -10.13 -6.47
N ASP A 34 18.47 -10.27 -7.38
CA ASP A 34 18.52 -11.14 -8.56
C ASP A 34 17.60 -10.57 -9.66
N ALA A 35 17.60 -11.19 -10.85
CA ALA A 35 16.84 -10.73 -12.01
C ALA A 35 15.33 -10.64 -11.76
N ASP A 36 14.79 -11.57 -10.94
CA ASP A 36 13.36 -11.70 -10.66
C ASP A 36 12.92 -10.96 -9.40
N SER A 37 13.87 -10.46 -8.61
CA SER A 37 13.60 -9.68 -7.40
C SER A 37 13.41 -8.20 -7.71
N TRP A 38 12.71 -7.50 -6.84
CA TRP A 38 12.58 -6.06 -6.90
C TRP A 38 13.76 -5.38 -6.24
N SER A 39 14.15 -4.20 -6.76
CA SER A 39 14.97 -3.25 -6.03
C SER A 39 14.17 -2.57 -4.91
N ILE A 40 14.86 -1.88 -4.00
CA ILE A 40 14.16 -1.07 -2.99
C ILE A 40 13.36 0.06 -3.66
N GLY A 41 13.87 0.68 -4.73
CA GLY A 41 13.14 1.69 -5.51
C GLY A 41 11.85 1.17 -6.11
N GLN A 42 11.85 -0.07 -6.62
CA GLN A 42 10.62 -0.72 -7.11
C GLN A 42 9.61 -0.99 -5.99
N ALA A 43 10.06 -1.31 -4.79
CA ALA A 43 9.17 -1.47 -3.64
C ALA A 43 8.49 -0.14 -3.25
N TYR A 44 9.23 0.98 -3.24
CA TYR A 44 8.64 2.33 -3.06
C TYR A 44 7.62 2.66 -4.14
N ASN A 45 7.97 2.45 -5.41
CA ASN A 45 7.06 2.74 -6.52
C ASN A 45 5.79 1.87 -6.45
N HIS A 46 5.91 0.60 -6.07
CA HIS A 46 4.76 -0.28 -5.85
C HIS A 46 3.80 0.27 -4.81
N LEU A 47 4.30 0.71 -3.67
CA LEU A 47 3.48 1.27 -2.60
C LEU A 47 2.78 2.56 -3.03
N ILE A 48 3.51 3.49 -3.64
CA ILE A 48 2.98 4.80 -4.04
C ILE A 48 2.02 4.65 -5.22
N ALA A 49 2.46 4.02 -6.31
CA ALA A 49 1.65 3.87 -7.52
C ALA A 49 0.44 2.94 -7.30
N GLY A 50 0.62 1.83 -6.59
CA GLY A 50 -0.45 0.91 -6.23
C GLY A 50 -1.52 1.58 -5.36
N THR A 51 -1.11 2.39 -4.38
CA THR A 51 -2.07 3.14 -3.57
C THR A 51 -2.83 4.17 -4.41
N ASN A 52 -2.13 4.98 -5.20
CA ASN A 52 -2.78 6.01 -6.01
C ASN A 52 -3.71 5.45 -7.09
N ARG A 53 -3.26 4.41 -7.83
CA ARG A 53 -3.96 3.90 -9.01
C ARG A 53 -4.98 2.81 -8.71
N PHE A 54 -4.89 2.18 -7.56
CA PHE A 54 -5.76 1.07 -7.21
C PHE A 54 -6.55 1.37 -5.93
N HIS A 55 -5.92 1.51 -4.77
CA HIS A 55 -6.66 1.63 -3.52
C HIS A 55 -7.50 2.91 -3.44
N LEU A 56 -6.91 4.08 -3.72
CA LEU A 56 -7.63 5.36 -3.69
C LEU A 56 -8.69 5.46 -4.78
N GLN A 57 -8.46 4.83 -5.96
CA GLN A 57 -9.47 4.76 -7.00
C GLN A 57 -10.70 3.98 -6.53
N HIS A 58 -10.51 2.82 -5.87
CA HIS A 58 -11.63 2.03 -5.34
C HIS A 58 -12.37 2.74 -4.21
N ILE A 59 -11.66 3.52 -3.37
CA ILE A 59 -12.30 4.40 -2.39
C ILE A 59 -13.19 5.42 -3.12
N GLY A 60 -12.68 6.08 -4.16
CA GLY A 60 -13.46 7.02 -4.98
C GLY A 60 -14.72 6.38 -5.57
N LEU A 61 -14.61 5.17 -6.13
CA LEU A 61 -15.76 4.43 -6.66
C LEU A 61 -16.81 4.13 -5.58
N CYS A 62 -16.39 3.81 -4.34
CA CYS A 62 -17.34 3.65 -3.23
C CYS A 62 -18.05 4.98 -2.89
N LEU A 63 -17.32 6.10 -2.84
CA LEU A 63 -17.87 7.42 -2.53
C LEU A 63 -18.83 7.93 -3.62
N ASP A 64 -18.52 7.65 -4.88
CA ASP A 64 -19.32 8.03 -6.05
C ASP A 64 -20.58 7.15 -6.26
N GLY A 65 -20.79 6.14 -5.40
CA GLY A 65 -21.90 5.20 -5.57
C GLY A 65 -21.73 4.23 -6.75
N LYS A 66 -20.51 4.10 -7.29
CA LYS A 66 -20.21 3.24 -8.45
C LYS A 66 -19.82 1.79 -8.05
N GLY A 67 -19.99 1.45 -6.78
CA GLY A 67 -19.81 0.10 -6.25
C GLY A 67 -21.07 -0.74 -6.31
N LYS A 68 -21.07 -1.86 -5.57
CA LYS A 68 -22.26 -2.67 -5.29
C LYS A 68 -22.75 -2.39 -3.88
N GLU A 69 -24.05 -2.15 -3.75
CA GLU A 69 -24.67 -2.05 -2.44
C GLU A 69 -24.91 -3.46 -1.89
N MET A 70 -24.24 -3.82 -0.79
CA MET A 70 -24.33 -5.16 -0.23
C MET A 70 -23.83 -5.26 1.22
N LYS A 71 -24.38 -6.26 1.94
CA LYS A 71 -23.86 -6.70 3.24
C LYS A 71 -22.80 -7.79 3.03
N GLY A 72 -21.73 -7.79 3.83
CA GLY A 72 -20.67 -8.82 3.74
C GLY A 72 -19.81 -8.67 2.49
N GLY A 73 -19.54 -9.79 1.82
CA GLY A 73 -18.84 -9.82 0.52
C GLY A 73 -17.34 -10.13 0.58
N LYS A 74 -16.68 -10.11 1.76
CA LYS A 74 -15.27 -10.52 1.88
C LYS A 74 -15.10 -12.03 1.66
N LYS A 75 -14.11 -12.40 0.84
CA LYS A 75 -13.60 -13.77 0.72
C LYS A 75 -12.84 -14.18 1.99
N PHE A 76 -12.56 -15.48 2.17
CA PHE A 76 -11.84 -15.96 3.35
C PHE A 76 -10.52 -15.22 3.64
N PRO A 77 -9.62 -14.97 2.67
CA PRO A 77 -8.39 -14.21 2.93
C PRO A 77 -8.68 -12.79 3.43
N GLY A 78 -9.69 -12.12 2.86
CA GLY A 78 -10.12 -10.80 3.31
C GLY A 78 -10.63 -10.81 4.75
N LYS A 79 -11.48 -11.78 5.11
CA LYS A 79 -11.96 -11.92 6.50
C LYS A 79 -10.79 -12.09 7.47
N PHE A 80 -9.81 -12.92 7.12
CA PHE A 80 -8.63 -13.16 7.96
C PHE A 80 -7.79 -11.88 8.14
N VAL A 81 -7.46 -11.18 7.05
CA VAL A 81 -6.66 -9.93 7.10
C VAL A 81 -7.34 -8.85 7.95
N PHE A 82 -8.65 -8.66 7.79
CA PHE A 82 -9.38 -7.66 8.56
C PHE A 82 -9.63 -8.06 10.03
N LEU A 83 -9.70 -9.36 10.33
CA LEU A 83 -9.78 -9.86 11.70
C LEU A 83 -8.46 -9.68 12.44
N THR A 84 -7.35 -10.00 11.81
CA THR A 84 -6.00 -9.90 12.40
C THR A 84 -5.38 -8.50 12.30
N GLY A 85 -5.94 -7.64 11.44
CA GLY A 85 -5.38 -6.32 11.14
C GLY A 85 -4.00 -6.39 10.49
N SER A 86 -3.66 -7.50 9.79
CA SER A 86 -2.34 -7.72 9.20
C SER A 86 -2.40 -8.69 8.03
N PHE A 87 -1.52 -8.46 7.05
CA PHE A 87 -1.26 -9.47 6.02
C PHE A 87 -0.43 -10.63 6.59
N PRO A 88 -0.64 -11.87 6.11
CA PRO A 88 0.19 -13.00 6.48
C PRO A 88 1.68 -12.73 6.24
N ALA A 89 2.54 -13.36 7.04
CA ALA A 89 3.99 -13.22 6.89
C ALA A 89 4.56 -13.97 5.66
N ALA A 90 3.72 -14.66 4.91
CA ALA A 90 4.12 -15.43 3.74
C ALA A 90 4.73 -14.53 2.64
N LYS A 91 5.85 -14.98 2.07
CA LYS A 91 6.44 -14.36 0.87
C LYS A 91 5.60 -14.78 -0.33
N ILE A 92 4.76 -13.88 -0.84
CA ILE A 92 4.01 -14.11 -2.07
C ILE A 92 4.95 -13.80 -3.22
N LYS A 93 5.40 -14.84 -3.94
CA LYS A 93 6.11 -14.64 -5.21
C LYS A 93 5.06 -14.54 -6.32
N VAL A 94 4.93 -13.35 -6.89
CA VAL A 94 4.19 -13.17 -8.15
C VAL A 94 5.20 -13.32 -9.28
N PRO A 95 4.95 -14.17 -10.29
CA PRO A 95 5.85 -14.28 -11.44
C PRO A 95 6.08 -12.90 -12.07
N PRO A 96 7.32 -12.59 -12.48
CA PRO A 96 7.61 -11.34 -13.17
C PRO A 96 6.72 -11.19 -14.41
N SER A 97 6.07 -10.03 -14.53
CA SER A 97 5.31 -9.66 -15.73
C SER A 97 5.19 -8.16 -15.82
N GLU A 98 4.96 -7.62 -16.99
CA GLU A 98 4.74 -6.18 -17.18
C GLU A 98 3.58 -5.63 -16.34
N ALA A 99 2.57 -6.47 -16.07
CA ALA A 99 1.40 -6.08 -15.27
C ALA A 99 1.67 -5.98 -13.77
N TYR A 100 2.60 -6.79 -13.25
CA TYR A 100 2.82 -6.91 -11.79
C TYR A 100 4.19 -6.43 -11.32
N THR A 101 5.17 -6.31 -12.23
CA THR A 101 6.50 -5.80 -11.86
C THR A 101 6.47 -4.27 -11.84
N PRO A 102 6.72 -3.63 -10.67
CA PRO A 102 6.75 -2.18 -10.61
C PRO A 102 7.88 -1.63 -11.50
N LYS A 103 7.61 -0.50 -12.15
CA LYS A 103 8.66 0.21 -12.91
C LYS A 103 9.74 0.69 -11.94
N GLN A 104 10.98 0.68 -12.40
CA GLN A 104 12.07 1.34 -11.70
C GLN A 104 11.78 2.85 -11.69
N PRO A 105 11.81 3.53 -10.53
CA PRO A 105 11.65 4.98 -10.47
C PRO A 105 12.89 5.69 -11.02
N ALA A 106 12.74 6.97 -11.37
CA ALA A 106 13.84 7.79 -11.84
C ALA A 106 14.91 8.05 -10.76
N GLY A 107 14.53 7.98 -9.46
CA GLY A 107 15.47 8.11 -8.36
C GLY A 107 14.77 8.33 -7.01
N ILE A 108 15.58 8.57 -5.99
CA ILE A 108 15.13 8.78 -4.60
C ILE A 108 14.24 10.02 -4.49
N ALA A 109 14.59 11.11 -5.17
CA ALA A 109 13.84 12.36 -5.12
C ALA A 109 12.39 12.20 -5.62
N GLU A 110 12.16 11.41 -6.67
CA GLU A 110 10.82 11.09 -7.17
C GLU A 110 9.99 10.38 -6.10
N MET A 111 10.56 9.38 -5.44
CA MET A 111 9.86 8.60 -4.42
C MET A 111 9.58 9.42 -3.16
N ARG A 112 10.49 10.31 -2.78
CA ARG A 112 10.29 11.26 -1.68
C ARG A 112 9.09 12.17 -1.95
N SER A 113 9.07 12.81 -3.11
CA SER A 113 7.95 13.66 -3.54
C SER A 113 6.64 12.89 -3.61
N GLY A 114 6.66 11.71 -4.23
CA GLY A 114 5.47 10.86 -4.37
C GLY A 114 4.90 10.40 -3.03
N LEU A 115 5.76 10.03 -2.07
CA LEU A 115 5.33 9.60 -0.74
C LEU A 115 4.76 10.76 0.09
N THR A 116 5.40 11.95 0.03
CA THR A 116 4.89 13.16 0.69
C THR A 116 3.50 13.53 0.16
N GLN A 117 3.32 13.56 -1.17
CA GLN A 117 2.02 13.82 -1.79
C GLN A 117 0.98 12.75 -1.41
N LEU A 118 1.39 11.48 -1.31
CA LEU A 118 0.49 10.42 -0.89
C LEU A 118 0.02 10.61 0.55
N MET A 119 0.89 11.05 1.46
CA MET A 119 0.51 11.32 2.85
C MET A 119 -0.56 12.42 2.93
N GLU A 120 -0.43 13.50 2.15
CA GLU A 120 -1.47 14.53 2.06
C GLU A 120 -2.80 13.98 1.53
N LYS A 121 -2.76 13.21 0.43
CA LYS A 121 -3.96 12.54 -0.11
C LYS A 121 -4.64 11.64 0.90
N MET A 122 -3.87 10.95 1.75
CA MET A 122 -4.45 10.09 2.78
C MET A 122 -5.17 10.89 3.87
N ARG A 123 -4.65 12.07 4.26
CA ARG A 123 -5.35 12.99 5.17
C ARG A 123 -6.67 13.48 4.58
N GLU A 124 -6.63 13.96 3.34
CA GLU A 124 -7.84 14.39 2.61
C GLU A 124 -8.87 13.26 2.46
N THR A 125 -8.39 12.06 2.12
CA THR A 125 -9.23 10.88 1.94
C THR A 125 -9.89 10.48 3.26
N SER A 126 -9.16 10.52 4.38
CA SER A 126 -9.70 10.24 5.70
C SER A 126 -10.89 11.14 6.06
N ALA A 127 -10.80 12.43 5.73
CA ALA A 127 -11.89 13.38 5.93
C ALA A 127 -13.11 13.06 5.05
N LYS A 128 -12.87 12.72 3.76
CA LYS A 128 -13.94 12.43 2.78
C LYS A 128 -14.72 11.15 3.13
N ILE A 129 -14.04 10.13 3.63
CA ILE A 129 -14.68 8.83 3.95
C ILE A 129 -15.36 8.79 5.32
N ALA A 130 -15.22 9.82 6.14
CA ALA A 130 -15.79 9.81 7.51
C ALA A 130 -17.30 9.56 7.55
N ALA A 131 -18.03 10.03 6.54
CA ALA A 131 -19.48 9.83 6.39
C ALA A 131 -19.85 8.78 5.32
N ALA A 132 -18.88 7.99 4.82
CA ALA A 132 -19.12 7.02 3.76
C ALA A 132 -19.97 5.84 4.26
N SER A 133 -20.86 5.35 3.38
CA SER A 133 -21.68 4.17 3.67
C SER A 133 -20.84 2.89 3.70
N ASP A 134 -21.04 2.06 4.70
CA ASP A 134 -20.43 0.72 4.78
C ASP A 134 -21.05 -0.31 3.81
N SER A 135 -22.22 -0.03 3.26
CA SER A 135 -22.89 -0.92 2.31
C SER A 135 -22.34 -0.81 0.89
N MET A 136 -21.83 0.37 0.48
CA MET A 136 -21.25 0.58 -0.84
C MET A 136 -19.84 0.00 -0.93
N LYS A 137 -19.64 -0.98 -1.83
CA LYS A 137 -18.41 -1.77 -1.91
C LYS A 137 -17.93 -1.98 -3.33
N THR A 138 -16.61 -2.09 -3.48
CA THR A 138 -15.94 -2.47 -4.72
C THR A 138 -15.11 -3.73 -4.53
N GLU A 139 -14.89 -4.50 -5.60
CA GLU A 139 -14.23 -5.79 -5.50
C GLU A 139 -12.71 -5.67 -5.51
N HIS A 140 -12.07 -6.31 -4.52
CA HIS A 140 -10.65 -6.61 -4.51
C HIS A 140 -10.44 -8.05 -5.00
N PRO A 141 -9.54 -8.33 -5.96
CA PRO A 141 -9.38 -9.67 -6.56
C PRO A 141 -9.17 -10.79 -5.53
N ALA A 142 -8.33 -10.56 -4.53
CA ALA A 142 -8.02 -11.55 -3.50
C ALA A 142 -8.95 -11.53 -2.28
N PHE A 143 -9.46 -10.34 -1.88
CA PHE A 143 -10.15 -10.16 -0.59
C PHE A 143 -11.67 -10.09 -0.70
N GLY A 144 -12.21 -10.00 -1.92
CA GLY A 144 -13.64 -9.81 -2.16
C GLY A 144 -14.06 -8.35 -2.02
N TYR A 145 -15.31 -8.10 -1.67
CA TYR A 145 -15.87 -6.75 -1.65
C TYR A 145 -15.51 -5.98 -0.38
N LEU A 146 -14.94 -4.79 -0.56
CA LEU A 146 -14.50 -3.88 0.48
C LEU A 146 -15.20 -2.53 0.35
N ASN A 147 -15.60 -1.92 1.46
CA ASN A 147 -16.09 -0.55 1.51
C ASN A 147 -14.94 0.48 1.60
N ALA A 148 -15.26 1.77 1.55
CA ALA A 148 -14.25 2.84 1.58
C ALA A 148 -13.36 2.79 2.83
N HIS A 149 -13.91 2.53 4.01
CA HIS A 149 -13.16 2.40 5.26
C HIS A 149 -12.21 1.20 5.24
N GLU A 150 -12.63 0.09 4.67
CA GLU A 150 -11.83 -1.12 4.55
C GLU A 150 -10.69 -0.96 3.55
N TRP A 151 -10.93 -0.33 2.40
CA TRP A 151 -9.89 0.05 1.46
C TRP A 151 -8.85 0.97 2.09
N PHE A 152 -9.30 1.97 2.86
CA PHE A 152 -8.40 2.89 3.57
C PHE A 152 -7.53 2.17 4.61
N ALA A 153 -8.12 1.29 5.42
CA ALA A 153 -7.38 0.49 6.39
C ALA A 153 -6.37 -0.46 5.73
N MET A 154 -6.71 -0.99 4.55
CA MET A 154 -5.84 -1.88 3.81
C MET A 154 -4.55 -1.19 3.35
N ILE A 155 -4.58 0.11 3.04
CA ILE A 155 -3.39 0.89 2.67
C ILE A 155 -2.35 0.86 3.80
N GLU A 156 -2.76 1.12 5.04
CA GLU A 156 -1.88 1.04 6.22
C GLU A 156 -1.27 -0.37 6.37
N MET A 157 -2.12 -1.39 6.31
CA MET A 157 -1.69 -2.78 6.43
C MET A 157 -0.71 -3.17 5.31
N HIS A 158 -0.89 -2.64 4.09
CA HIS A 158 -0.04 -2.90 2.94
C HIS A 158 1.35 -2.27 3.12
N PHE A 159 1.42 -1.00 3.54
CA PHE A 159 2.70 -0.33 3.84
C PHE A 159 3.48 -1.08 4.93
N ARG A 160 2.82 -1.42 6.01
CA ARG A 160 3.42 -2.18 7.12
C ARG A 160 3.84 -3.60 6.71
N HIS A 161 3.09 -4.25 5.82
CA HIS A 161 3.47 -5.55 5.27
C HIS A 161 4.79 -5.49 4.51
N HIS A 162 4.97 -4.45 3.69
CA HIS A 162 6.18 -4.27 2.89
C HIS A 162 7.42 -3.87 3.69
N LEU A 163 7.33 -3.45 4.95
CA LEU A 163 8.49 -3.28 5.83
C LEU A 163 9.30 -4.58 5.97
N ARG A 164 8.66 -5.74 5.89
CA ARG A 164 9.38 -7.02 5.89
C ARG A 164 10.20 -7.24 4.61
N GLN A 165 9.71 -6.76 3.48
CA GLN A 165 10.45 -6.78 2.22
C GLN A 165 11.60 -5.76 2.28
N LYS A 166 11.32 -4.54 2.73
CA LYS A 166 12.33 -3.50 2.96
C LYS A 166 13.48 -4.03 3.81
N LYS A 167 13.19 -4.63 4.97
CA LYS A 167 14.22 -5.19 5.86
C LYS A 167 15.13 -6.20 5.16
N ARG A 168 14.59 -7.06 4.29
CA ARG A 168 15.41 -8.02 3.51
C ARG A 168 16.27 -7.32 2.45
N LEU A 169 15.74 -6.26 1.82
CA LEU A 169 16.49 -5.47 0.85
C LEU A 169 17.58 -4.63 1.53
N ASP A 170 17.30 -4.06 2.70
CA ASP A 170 18.29 -3.35 3.51
C ASP A 170 19.47 -4.26 3.88
N GLN A 171 19.18 -5.50 4.33
CA GLN A 171 20.19 -6.51 4.61
C GLN A 171 21.04 -6.87 3.37
N PHE A 172 20.41 -6.99 2.20
CA PHE A 172 21.12 -7.23 0.93
C PHE A 172 22.01 -6.05 0.52
N LEU A 173 21.62 -4.83 0.86
CA LEU A 173 22.33 -3.58 0.54
C LEU A 173 23.33 -3.16 1.61
N ASP A 174 23.51 -3.96 2.68
CA ASP A 174 24.34 -3.65 3.86
C ASP A 174 23.97 -2.32 4.54
N ILE A 175 22.70 -1.95 4.50
CA ILE A 175 22.15 -0.79 5.21
C ILE A 175 21.97 -1.16 6.69
N LYS A 176 22.52 -0.33 7.59
CA LYS A 176 22.47 -0.52 9.05
C LYS A 176 21.32 0.24 9.68
#